data_e5ad4c038214d048df6ba41bc706b050
#
_entry.id   e5ad4c038214d048df6ba41bc706b050
#
_cell.length_a   1.000
_cell.length_b   1.000
_cell.length_c   1.000
_cell.angle_alpha   90.00
_cell.angle_beta   90.00
_cell.angle_gamma   90.00
#
_symmetry.space_group_name_H-M   'P 1'
#
loop_
_entity.id
_entity.type
_entity.pdbx_description
1 polymer ?
#
loop_
_entity_poly.entity_id
_entity_poly.type
_entity_poly.pdbx_seq_one_letter_code
_entity_poly.pdbx_strand_id
1 'polypeptide(L)'
;MENLNSYFDLFDQSRTSEQAFEELVGLFSDDIVFVLNGHEKQGIENWKLFVKMVFKENADIKHMFEGWKAVEGTDKFETPWAVCGKRASGSVFTQTGKDIAKLDENGKISYLENVPGDTNMFDTYKN
;
A
#
# COMPACT_ATOMS: atom_id res chain seq x y z
N MET A 1 14.18 -4.57 -5.06
CA MET A 1 14.16 -3.35 -4.23
C MET A 1 13.61 -2.13 -4.97
N GLU A 2 13.86 -2.04 -6.24
CA GLU A 2 13.31 -0.96 -7.07
C GLU A 2 11.78 -0.85 -7.01
N ASN A 3 11.09 -1.98 -7.10
CA ASN A 3 9.62 -1.98 -7.04
C ASN A 3 9.12 -1.48 -5.69
N LEU A 4 9.77 -1.86 -4.60
CA LEU A 4 9.40 -1.37 -3.28
C LEU A 4 9.63 0.14 -3.17
N ASN A 5 10.74 0.64 -3.69
CA ASN A 5 11.06 2.06 -3.60
C ASN A 5 10.09 2.94 -4.40
N SER A 6 9.46 2.40 -5.43
CA SER A 6 8.50 3.13 -6.27
C SER A 6 7.07 3.06 -5.76
N TYR A 7 6.78 2.15 -4.83
CA TYR A 7 5.42 1.82 -4.44
C TYR A 7 4.61 3.02 -3.93
N PHE A 8 5.10 3.73 -2.92
CA PHE A 8 4.33 4.82 -2.31
C PHE A 8 4.11 5.98 -3.28
N ASP A 9 5.13 6.35 -4.03
CA ASP A 9 5.01 7.45 -5.01
C ASP A 9 4.00 7.11 -6.10
N LEU A 10 4.06 5.90 -6.64
CA LEU A 10 3.11 5.47 -7.65
C LEU A 10 1.70 5.33 -7.08
N PHE A 11 1.58 4.87 -5.82
CA PHE A 11 0.29 4.81 -5.16
C PHE A 11 -0.36 6.19 -5.13
N ASP A 12 0.38 7.19 -4.64
CA ASP A 12 -0.15 8.55 -4.52
C ASP A 12 -0.47 9.18 -5.88
N GLN A 13 0.38 8.97 -6.88
CA GLN A 13 0.18 9.47 -8.23
C GLN A 13 -1.01 8.82 -8.93
N SER A 14 -1.34 7.58 -8.56
CA SER A 14 -2.43 6.82 -9.18
C SER A 14 -3.80 7.46 -8.95
N ARG A 15 -3.92 8.34 -7.97
CA ARG A 15 -5.17 9.05 -7.70
C ARG A 15 -5.59 9.92 -8.89
N THR A 16 -4.65 10.50 -9.61
CA THR A 16 -4.91 11.43 -10.71
C THR A 16 -4.29 11.01 -12.04
N SER A 17 -3.62 9.86 -12.08
CA SER A 17 -2.94 9.38 -13.29
C SER A 17 -3.22 7.90 -13.50
N GLU A 18 -3.92 7.59 -14.58
CA GLU A 18 -4.18 6.19 -14.94
C GLU A 18 -2.91 5.46 -15.33
N GLN A 19 -1.97 6.15 -15.96
CA GLN A 19 -0.66 5.58 -16.29
C GLN A 19 0.08 5.19 -15.00
N ALA A 20 0.07 6.04 -13.98
CA ALA A 20 0.69 5.71 -12.69
C ALA A 20 0.01 4.51 -12.04
N PHE A 21 -1.30 4.39 -12.18
CA PHE A 21 -2.04 3.22 -11.67
C PHE A 21 -1.59 1.94 -12.38
N GLU A 22 -1.43 1.97 -13.68
CA GLU A 22 -0.93 0.81 -14.43
C GLU A 22 0.49 0.44 -14.02
N GLU A 23 1.36 1.43 -13.82
CA GLU A 23 2.71 1.20 -13.33
C GLU A 23 2.71 0.65 -11.90
N LEU A 24 1.82 1.14 -11.04
CA LEU A 24 1.65 0.61 -9.69
C LEU A 24 1.28 -0.87 -9.73
N VAL A 25 0.28 -1.22 -10.53
CA VAL A 25 -0.15 -2.61 -10.68
C VAL A 25 0.99 -3.49 -11.19
N GLY A 26 1.82 -2.97 -12.08
CA GLY A 26 2.98 -3.67 -12.63
C GLY A 26 4.08 -4.00 -11.62
N LEU A 27 4.06 -3.40 -10.42
CA LEU A 27 5.01 -3.72 -9.36
C LEU A 27 4.71 -5.06 -8.67
N PHE A 28 3.51 -5.59 -8.83
CA PHE A 28 3.01 -6.73 -8.06
C PHE A 28 2.92 -7.99 -8.91
N SER A 29 3.03 -9.14 -8.24
CA SER A 29 2.70 -10.42 -8.86
C SER A 29 1.18 -10.58 -8.97
N ASP A 30 0.73 -11.39 -9.93
CA ASP A 30 -0.70 -11.61 -10.17
C ASP A 30 -1.41 -12.24 -8.96
N ASP A 31 -0.67 -13.03 -8.19
CA ASP A 31 -1.17 -13.73 -7.02
C ASP A 31 -0.80 -13.03 -5.70
N ILE A 32 -0.59 -11.74 -5.74
CA ILE A 32 -0.23 -10.94 -4.55
C ILE A 32 -1.14 -11.28 -3.36
N VAL A 33 -0.53 -11.50 -2.21
CA VAL A 33 -1.23 -11.60 -0.93
C VAL A 33 -1.02 -10.29 -0.18
N PHE A 34 -2.11 -9.65 0.22
CA PHE A 34 -1.99 -8.41 0.98
C PHE A 34 -2.85 -8.48 2.25
N VAL A 35 -2.32 -7.87 3.31
CA VAL A 35 -2.93 -7.91 4.64
C VAL A 35 -3.14 -6.48 5.12
N LEU A 36 -4.39 -6.15 5.44
CA LEU A 36 -4.79 -4.82 5.89
C LEU A 36 -5.30 -4.95 7.33
N ASN A 37 -4.47 -4.53 8.28
CA ASN A 37 -4.79 -4.63 9.71
C ASN A 37 -5.27 -6.04 10.10
N GLY A 38 -4.50 -7.05 9.69
CA GLY A 38 -4.82 -8.46 9.99
C GLY A 38 -5.81 -9.14 9.06
N HIS A 39 -6.40 -8.42 8.09
CA HIS A 39 -7.33 -8.99 7.12
C HIS A 39 -6.61 -9.34 5.84
N GLU A 40 -6.50 -10.63 5.54
CA GLU A 40 -5.80 -11.12 4.36
C GLU A 40 -6.71 -11.18 3.15
N LYS A 41 -6.19 -10.71 2.01
CA LYS A 41 -6.83 -10.82 0.70
C LYS A 41 -5.79 -11.28 -0.32
N GLN A 42 -6.24 -11.82 -1.44
CA GLN A 42 -5.34 -12.37 -2.46
C GLN A 42 -5.79 -11.97 -3.85
N GLY A 43 -4.80 -11.79 -4.74
CA GLY A 43 -5.00 -11.56 -6.16
C GLY A 43 -4.95 -10.11 -6.55
N ILE A 44 -4.39 -9.87 -7.76
CA ILE A 44 -4.19 -8.51 -8.26
C ILE A 44 -5.52 -7.77 -8.50
N GLU A 45 -6.59 -8.48 -8.86
CA GLU A 45 -7.89 -7.84 -9.06
C GLU A 45 -8.45 -7.30 -7.75
N ASN A 46 -8.28 -8.02 -6.65
CA ASN A 46 -8.68 -7.53 -5.32
C ASN A 46 -7.82 -6.36 -4.87
N TRP A 47 -6.53 -6.37 -5.22
CA TRP A 47 -5.63 -5.25 -4.93
C TRP A 47 -6.09 -3.99 -5.68
N LYS A 48 -6.44 -4.12 -6.96
CA LYS A 48 -6.96 -3.00 -7.75
C LYS A 48 -8.23 -2.41 -7.14
N LEU A 49 -9.14 -3.27 -6.68
CA LEU A 49 -10.38 -2.83 -6.03
C LEU A 49 -10.08 -2.07 -4.73
N PHE A 50 -9.11 -2.55 -3.95
CA PHE A 50 -8.69 -1.87 -2.73
C PHE A 50 -8.17 -0.45 -3.03
N VAL A 51 -7.29 -0.31 -4.01
CA VAL A 51 -6.71 1.00 -4.37
C VAL A 51 -7.81 1.96 -4.82
N LYS A 52 -8.74 1.49 -5.65
CA LYS A 52 -9.86 2.31 -6.11
C LYS A 52 -10.75 2.77 -4.96
N MET A 53 -10.95 1.88 -3.97
CA MET A 53 -11.74 2.22 -2.78
C MET A 53 -11.04 3.30 -1.94
N VAL A 54 -9.70 3.22 -1.79
CA VAL A 54 -8.93 4.24 -1.09
C VAL A 54 -9.15 5.61 -1.73
N PHE A 55 -9.11 5.68 -3.06
CA PHE A 55 -9.29 6.95 -3.78
C PHE A 55 -10.74 7.43 -3.79
N LYS A 56 -11.71 6.54 -3.64
CA LYS A 56 -13.11 6.92 -3.48
C LYS A 56 -13.36 7.56 -2.11
N GLU A 57 -12.71 7.02 -1.07
CA GLU A 57 -12.90 7.49 0.32
C GLU A 57 -12.05 8.71 0.66
N ASN A 58 -11.02 9.01 -0.14
CA ASN A 58 -10.07 10.08 0.13
C ASN A 58 -9.95 11.00 -1.09
N ALA A 59 -10.22 12.28 -0.88
CA ALA A 59 -10.08 13.28 -1.93
C ALA A 59 -8.61 13.58 -2.23
N ASP A 60 -7.74 13.41 -1.24
CA ASP A 60 -6.30 13.61 -1.40
C ASP A 60 -5.55 12.70 -0.42
N ILE A 61 -4.37 12.27 -0.80
CA ILE A 61 -3.55 11.39 0.03
C ILE A 61 -2.08 11.52 -0.37
N LYS A 62 -1.21 11.56 0.62
CA LYS A 62 0.24 11.64 0.41
C LYS A 62 0.95 10.80 1.44
N HIS A 63 1.76 9.85 0.96
CA HIS A 63 2.61 9.00 1.79
C HIS A 63 4.04 9.50 1.83
N MET A 64 4.68 9.27 2.96
CA MET A 64 6.13 9.40 3.14
C MET A 64 6.62 8.10 3.77
N PHE A 65 7.82 7.69 3.44
CA PHE A 65 8.41 6.49 4.02
C PHE A 65 9.90 6.69 4.24
N GLU A 66 10.44 5.99 5.25
CA GLU A 66 11.87 6.15 5.59
C GLU A 66 12.79 5.41 4.65
N GLY A 67 12.38 4.25 4.17
CA GLY A 67 13.16 3.41 3.28
C GLY A 67 13.04 1.94 3.68
N TRP A 68 12.95 1.08 2.67
CA TRP A 68 12.79 -0.35 2.87
C TRP A 68 14.09 -0.98 3.35
N LYS A 69 14.00 -1.80 4.39
CA LYS A 69 15.14 -2.51 4.98
C LYS A 69 14.81 -3.98 5.11
N ALA A 70 15.80 -4.83 4.85
CA ALA A 70 15.65 -6.26 5.04
C ALA A 70 15.46 -6.57 6.53
N VAL A 71 14.52 -7.46 6.83
CA VAL A 71 14.31 -7.96 8.18
C VAL A 71 15.21 -9.16 8.39
N GLU A 72 16.18 -9.03 9.29
CA GLU A 72 17.19 -10.06 9.54
C GLU A 72 16.56 -11.41 9.85
N GLY A 73 17.09 -12.46 9.23
CA GLY A 73 16.61 -13.83 9.44
C GLY A 73 15.34 -14.18 8.69
N THR A 74 14.84 -13.30 7.81
CA THR A 74 13.62 -13.52 7.02
C THR A 74 13.84 -13.13 5.56
N ASP A 75 12.84 -13.45 4.72
CA ASP A 75 12.78 -13.00 3.32
C ASP A 75 11.98 -11.70 3.17
N LYS A 76 11.72 -11.02 4.27
CA LYS A 76 10.86 -9.83 4.29
C LYS A 76 11.66 -8.54 4.29
N PHE A 77 11.00 -7.48 3.82
CA PHE A 77 11.47 -6.10 3.91
C PHE A 77 10.42 -5.29 4.67
N GLU A 78 10.84 -4.26 5.37
CA GLU A 78 9.89 -3.39 6.06
C GLU A 78 10.30 -1.93 5.96
N THR A 79 9.34 -1.02 6.05
CA THR A 79 9.57 0.41 6.16
C THR A 79 8.51 1.06 7.03
N PRO A 80 8.89 1.98 7.93
CA PRO A 80 7.92 2.89 8.54
C PRO A 80 7.39 3.87 7.49
N TRP A 81 6.14 4.28 7.66
CA TRP A 81 5.52 5.27 6.79
C TRP A 81 4.65 6.24 7.60
N ALA A 82 4.40 7.41 7.00
CA ALA A 82 3.43 8.36 7.45
C ALA A 82 2.55 8.73 6.26
N VAL A 83 1.27 8.97 6.52
CA VAL A 83 0.35 9.42 5.49
C VAL A 83 -0.43 10.61 6.02
N CYS A 84 -0.66 11.60 5.18
CA CYS A 84 -1.64 12.65 5.44
C CYS A 84 -2.59 12.71 4.27
N GLY A 85 -3.82 13.11 4.53
CA GLY A 85 -4.82 13.13 3.49
C GLY A 85 -6.07 13.87 3.90
N LYS A 86 -6.99 13.92 2.93
CA LYS A 86 -8.29 14.55 3.10
C LYS A 86 -9.35 13.54 2.68
N ARG A 87 -10.25 13.22 3.60
CA ARG A 87 -11.37 12.34 3.30
C ARG A 87 -12.31 12.96 2.28
N ALA A 88 -13.11 12.16 1.62
CA ALA A 88 -14.17 12.65 0.72
C ALA A 88 -15.13 13.59 1.45
N SER A 89 -15.32 13.39 2.76
CA SER A 89 -16.13 14.25 3.61
C SER A 89 -15.53 15.63 3.86
N GLY A 90 -14.24 15.83 3.56
CA GLY A 90 -13.51 17.06 3.81
C GLY A 90 -12.62 17.03 5.05
N SER A 91 -12.72 16.00 5.90
CA SER A 91 -11.87 15.88 7.09
C SER A 91 -10.43 15.61 6.71
N VAL A 92 -9.48 16.25 7.39
CA VAL A 92 -8.04 16.02 7.23
C VAL A 92 -7.60 15.01 8.27
N PHE A 93 -6.70 14.10 7.90
CA PHE A 93 -6.17 13.09 8.80
C PHE A 93 -4.67 12.91 8.60
N THR A 94 -4.02 12.38 9.64
CA THR A 94 -2.64 11.92 9.59
C THR A 94 -2.57 10.57 10.28
N GLN A 95 -1.75 9.66 9.75
CA GLN A 95 -1.56 8.32 10.30
C GLN A 95 -0.11 7.91 10.13
N THR A 96 0.35 7.04 11.01
CA THR A 96 1.66 6.39 10.90
C THR A 96 1.48 4.89 11.00
N GLY A 97 2.46 4.16 10.53
CA GLY A 97 2.48 2.70 10.59
C GLY A 97 3.72 2.15 9.93
N LYS A 98 3.66 0.87 9.56
CA LYS A 98 4.72 0.26 8.78
C LYS A 98 4.12 -0.70 7.76
N ASP A 99 4.84 -0.91 6.66
CA ASP A 99 4.55 -1.94 5.67
C ASP A 99 5.62 -3.01 5.74
N ILE A 100 5.20 -4.26 5.53
CA ILE A 100 6.06 -5.43 5.44
C ILE A 100 5.80 -6.05 4.07
N ALA A 101 6.85 -6.40 3.32
CA ALA A 101 6.71 -6.89 1.97
C ALA A 101 7.66 -8.05 1.69
N LYS A 102 7.29 -8.87 0.70
CA LYS A 102 8.18 -9.88 0.10
C LYS A 102 8.22 -9.66 -1.40
N LEU A 103 9.37 -9.93 -1.99
CA LEU A 103 9.53 -9.92 -3.45
C LEU A 103 9.64 -11.36 -3.93
N ASP A 104 9.10 -11.63 -5.12
CA ASP A 104 9.30 -12.93 -5.77
C ASP A 104 10.64 -12.95 -6.53
N GLU A 105 10.92 -14.05 -7.21
CA GLU A 105 12.17 -14.24 -7.95
C GLU A 105 12.36 -13.23 -9.11
N ASN A 106 11.27 -12.62 -9.57
CA ASN A 106 11.29 -11.62 -10.63
C ASN A 106 11.33 -10.19 -10.09
N GLY A 107 11.42 -10.02 -8.76
CA GLY A 107 11.42 -8.70 -8.13
C GLY A 107 10.04 -8.10 -7.97
N LYS A 108 8.97 -8.85 -8.27
CA LYS A 108 7.59 -8.38 -8.07
C LYS A 108 7.20 -8.49 -6.60
N ILE A 109 6.36 -7.57 -6.14
CA ILE A 109 5.84 -7.62 -4.78
C ILE A 109 4.80 -8.74 -4.72
N SER A 110 5.12 -9.80 -3.96
CA SER A 110 4.26 -10.98 -3.83
C SER A 110 3.49 -11.00 -2.51
N TYR A 111 3.91 -10.18 -1.55
CA TYR A 111 3.27 -10.04 -0.25
C TYR A 111 3.41 -8.61 0.22
N LEU A 112 2.34 -8.05 0.74
CA LEU A 112 2.35 -6.70 1.30
C LEU A 112 1.41 -6.65 2.49
N GLU A 113 1.97 -6.36 3.66
CA GLU A 113 1.19 -6.23 4.89
C GLU A 113 1.27 -4.79 5.38
N ASN A 114 0.11 -4.21 5.63
CA ASN A 114 -0.02 -2.88 6.18
C ASN A 114 -0.36 -2.97 7.66
N VAL A 115 0.54 -2.48 8.51
CA VAL A 115 0.38 -2.49 9.98
C VAL A 115 0.22 -1.04 10.43
N PRO A 116 -1.02 -0.56 10.59
CA PRO A 116 -1.25 0.82 11.00
C PRO A 116 -0.95 1.01 12.49
N GLY A 117 -0.50 2.21 12.83
CA GLY A 117 -0.35 2.63 14.23
C GLY A 117 -1.72 2.81 14.91
N ASP A 118 -2.74 3.16 14.12
CA ASP A 118 -4.14 3.19 14.56
C ASP A 118 -4.88 2.01 13.92
N THR A 119 -5.35 1.07 14.75
CA THR A 119 -5.98 -0.17 14.28
C THR A 119 -7.31 0.06 13.57
N ASN A 120 -7.89 1.24 13.70
CA ASN A 120 -9.17 1.58 13.04
C ASN A 120 -8.99 2.15 11.63
N MET A 121 -7.76 2.40 11.20
CA MET A 121 -7.48 3.08 9.94
C MET A 121 -8.14 2.43 8.72
N PHE A 122 -8.18 1.10 8.66
CA PHE A 122 -8.72 0.36 7.52
C PHE A 122 -10.08 -0.26 7.75
N ASP A 123 -10.80 0.12 8.80
CA ASP A 123 -12.13 -0.45 9.07
C ASP A 123 -13.09 -0.20 7.92
N THR A 124 -13.01 0.94 7.26
CA THR A 124 -13.82 1.28 6.09
C THR A 124 -13.58 0.33 4.91
N TYR A 125 -12.42 -0.30 4.82
CA TYR A 125 -12.01 -1.11 3.67
C TYR A 125 -12.16 -2.61 3.89
N LYS A 126 -12.74 -3.02 5.00
CA LYS A 126 -12.85 -4.45 5.35
C LYS A 126 -13.88 -5.21 4.52
N ASN A 127 -14.82 -4.54 3.95
CA ASN A 127 -15.94 -5.17 3.24
C ASN A 127 -15.79 -5.15 1.74
#